data_6f563f510c08687da39246ecf38ec318
#
_entry.id   6f563f510c08687da39246ecf38ec318
#
_cell.length_a   1.000
_cell.length_b   1.000
_cell.length_c   1.000
_cell.angle_alpha   90.00
_cell.angle_beta   90.00
_cell.angle_gamma   90.00
#
_symmetry.space_group_name_H-M   'P 1'
#
loop_
_entity.id
_entity.type
_entity.pdbx_description
1 polymer ?
#
loop_
_entity_poly.entity_id
_entity_poly.type
_entity_poly.pdbx_seq_one_letter_code
_entity_poly.pdbx_strand_id
1 'polypeptide(L)'
;MPHPAQIRDTVQVYIERQDRPVRSWQIKDEIANRLDTRHALVAEALMRLEQEGRICKHVSPESGAEFWFSPRSETFCAMCGQLAFPGVHTQPGCPRRKQ
;
A
#
# COMPACT_ATOMS: atom_id res chain seq x y z
N MET A 1 -23.32 7.50 6.78
CA MET A 1 -21.88 7.27 6.83
C MET A 1 -21.56 5.84 6.47
N PRO A 2 -20.47 5.58 5.74
CA PRO A 2 -20.11 4.20 5.43
C PRO A 2 -19.69 3.45 6.68
N HIS A 3 -20.01 2.17 6.70
CA HIS A 3 -19.58 1.29 7.78
C HIS A 3 -18.06 1.11 7.75
N PRO A 4 -17.39 1.00 8.91
CA PRO A 4 -15.94 0.80 8.93
C PRO A 4 -15.46 -0.37 8.07
N ALA A 5 -16.22 -1.46 8.01
CA ALA A 5 -15.87 -2.59 7.17
C ALA A 5 -15.90 -2.22 5.68
N GLN A 6 -16.86 -1.39 5.29
CA GLN A 6 -16.95 -0.92 3.91
C GLN A 6 -15.74 -0.06 3.55
N ILE A 7 -15.30 0.78 4.47
CA ILE A 7 -14.12 1.61 4.25
C ILE A 7 -12.88 0.72 4.05
N ARG A 8 -12.71 -0.29 4.91
CA ARG A 8 -11.59 -1.21 4.78
C ARG A 8 -11.61 -1.97 3.46
N ASP A 9 -12.77 -2.49 3.09
CA ASP A 9 -12.90 -3.23 1.84
C ASP A 9 -12.57 -2.36 0.64
N THR A 10 -13.08 -1.14 0.63
CA THR A 10 -12.84 -0.21 -0.47
C THR A 10 -11.35 0.15 -0.56
N VAL A 11 -10.71 0.40 0.57
CA VAL A 11 -9.28 0.71 0.61
C VAL A 11 -8.47 -0.48 0.09
N GLN A 12 -8.79 -1.68 0.55
CA GLN A 12 -8.05 -2.87 0.13
C GLN A 12 -8.16 -3.09 -1.37
N VAL A 13 -9.36 -3.02 -1.92
CA VAL A 13 -9.57 -3.20 -3.36
C VAL A 13 -8.84 -2.13 -4.14
N TYR A 14 -8.89 -0.88 -3.67
CA TYR A 14 -8.19 0.22 -4.33
C TYR A 14 -6.69 -0.07 -4.42
N ILE A 15 -6.09 -0.49 -3.31
CA ILE A 15 -4.65 -0.77 -3.28
C ILE A 15 -4.32 -1.97 -4.16
N GLU A 16 -5.14 -3.02 -4.14
CA GLU A 16 -4.89 -4.22 -4.92
C GLU A 16 -4.95 -3.98 -6.43
N ARG A 17 -5.70 -2.97 -6.85
CA ARG A 17 -5.82 -2.64 -8.26
C ARG A 17 -4.68 -1.78 -8.78
N GLN A 18 -3.84 -1.25 -7.90
CA GLN A 18 -2.73 -0.41 -8.31
C GLN A 18 -1.52 -1.26 -8.69
N ASP A 19 -0.87 -0.89 -9.78
CA ASP A 19 0.35 -1.57 -10.25
C ASP A 19 1.57 -1.16 -9.45
N ARG A 20 1.45 -0.12 -8.63
CA ARG A 20 2.55 0.49 -7.90
C ARG A 20 2.11 0.84 -6.49
N PRO A 21 3.08 1.00 -5.58
CA PRO A 21 2.75 1.54 -4.26
C PRO A 21 2.08 2.90 -4.38
N VAL A 22 1.09 3.14 -3.53
CA VAL A 22 0.29 4.36 -3.56
C VAL A 22 0.57 5.16 -2.31
N ARG A 23 0.71 6.48 -2.45
CA ARG A 23 0.99 7.35 -1.32
C ARG A 23 -0.23 7.45 -0.40
N SER A 24 0.03 7.58 0.91
CA SER A 24 -1.02 7.66 1.91
C SER A 24 -2.03 8.77 1.61
N TRP A 25 -1.54 9.97 1.28
CA TRP A 25 -2.44 11.09 1.05
C TRP A 25 -3.36 10.84 -0.13
N GLN A 26 -2.86 10.16 -1.15
CA GLN A 26 -3.63 9.86 -2.35
C GLN A 26 -4.76 8.88 -2.03
N ILE A 27 -4.47 7.88 -1.23
CA ILE A 27 -5.49 6.91 -0.81
C ILE A 27 -6.55 7.60 0.04
N LYS A 28 -6.11 8.38 1.02
CA LYS A 28 -7.04 9.06 1.92
C LYS A 28 -7.95 10.00 1.14
N ASP A 29 -7.39 10.78 0.22
CA ASP A 29 -8.16 11.73 -0.57
C ASP A 29 -9.17 11.02 -1.47
N GLU A 30 -8.73 10.01 -2.21
CA GLU A 30 -9.57 9.28 -3.14
C GLU A 30 -10.70 8.55 -2.42
N ILE A 31 -10.40 7.83 -1.35
CA ILE A 31 -11.42 7.05 -0.64
C ILE A 31 -12.37 7.94 0.13
N ALA A 32 -11.84 9.01 0.76
CA ALA A 32 -12.70 9.94 1.48
C ALA A 32 -13.71 10.60 0.54
N ASN A 33 -13.29 10.96 -0.66
CA ASN A 33 -14.20 11.54 -1.65
C ASN A 33 -15.21 10.52 -2.17
N ARG A 34 -14.74 9.30 -2.43
CA ARG A 34 -15.59 8.24 -3.01
C ARG A 34 -16.68 7.82 -2.05
N LEU A 35 -16.37 7.72 -0.76
CA LEU A 35 -17.31 7.23 0.25
C LEU A 35 -17.92 8.34 1.09
N ASP A 36 -17.57 9.59 0.81
CA ASP A 36 -18.03 10.75 1.58
C ASP A 36 -17.72 10.57 3.07
N THR A 37 -16.47 10.29 3.36
CA THR A 37 -16.00 10.05 4.72
C THR A 37 -14.80 10.93 5.03
N ARG A 38 -14.23 10.79 6.22
CA ARG A 38 -13.10 11.61 6.67
C ARG A 38 -11.79 10.89 6.46
N HIS A 39 -10.72 11.69 6.21
CA HIS A 39 -9.37 11.16 6.07
C HIS A 39 -8.95 10.33 7.29
N ALA A 40 -9.35 10.74 8.48
CA ALA A 40 -9.00 10.03 9.71
C ALA A 40 -9.55 8.60 9.71
N LEU A 41 -10.76 8.40 9.17
CA LEU A 41 -11.36 7.08 9.12
C LEU A 41 -10.65 6.20 8.07
N VAL A 42 -10.22 6.80 6.98
CA VAL A 42 -9.46 6.07 5.97
C VAL A 42 -8.08 5.68 6.52
N ALA A 43 -7.43 6.59 7.25
CA ALA A 43 -6.15 6.29 7.87
C ALA A 43 -6.27 5.13 8.88
N GLU A 44 -7.35 5.12 9.66
CA GLU A 44 -7.62 4.05 10.59
C GLU A 44 -7.81 2.72 9.87
N ALA A 45 -8.52 2.73 8.73
CA ALA A 45 -8.71 1.55 7.93
C ALA A 45 -7.36 1.02 7.39
N LEU A 46 -6.48 1.92 6.94
CA LEU A 46 -5.16 1.53 6.48
C LEU A 46 -4.37 0.82 7.58
N MET A 47 -4.38 1.39 8.78
CA MET A 47 -3.67 0.79 9.91
C MET A 47 -4.23 -0.58 10.27
N ARG A 48 -5.55 -0.71 10.25
CA ARG A 48 -6.19 -1.99 10.56
C ARG A 48 -5.83 -3.06 9.53
N LEU A 49 -5.87 -2.71 8.25
CA LEU A 49 -5.52 -3.64 7.19
C LEU A 49 -4.05 -4.07 7.28
N GLU A 50 -3.18 -3.16 7.66
CA GLU A 50 -1.77 -3.50 7.87
C GLU A 50 -1.61 -4.48 9.02
N GLN A 51 -2.31 -4.24 10.13
CA GLN A 51 -2.26 -5.14 11.29
C GLN A 51 -2.75 -6.54 10.94
N GLU A 52 -3.72 -6.62 10.02
CA GLU A 52 -4.25 -7.91 9.58
C GLU A 52 -3.40 -8.57 8.49
N GLY A 53 -2.36 -7.90 8.05
CA GLY A 53 -1.48 -8.45 7.02
C GLY A 53 -2.04 -8.39 5.60
N ARG A 54 -3.10 -7.63 5.39
CA ARG A 54 -3.75 -7.53 4.08
C ARG A 54 -3.08 -6.53 3.16
N ILE A 55 -2.45 -5.52 3.73
CA ILE A 55 -1.67 -4.54 2.97
C ILE A 55 -0.36 -4.29 3.70
N CYS A 56 0.60 -3.72 2.99
CA CYS A 56 1.91 -3.41 3.54
C CYS A 56 2.21 -1.94 3.39
N LYS A 57 3.03 -1.42 4.30
CA LYS A 57 3.47 -0.03 4.26
C LYS A 57 4.98 0.03 4.09
N HIS A 58 5.42 0.97 3.26
CA HIS A 58 6.84 1.28 3.10
C HIS A 58 7.04 2.78 3.32
N VAL A 59 8.01 3.14 4.14
CA VAL A 59 8.36 4.54 4.36
C VAL A 59 9.71 4.79 3.69
N SER A 60 9.73 5.77 2.79
CA SER A 60 10.96 6.13 2.10
C SER A 60 11.95 6.75 3.09
N PRO A 61 13.17 6.20 3.21
CA PRO A 61 14.16 6.76 4.13
C PRO A 61 14.64 8.15 3.72
N GLU A 62 14.51 8.50 2.44
CA GLU A 62 14.98 9.78 1.94
C GLU A 62 13.99 10.91 2.18
N SER A 63 12.70 10.65 1.96
CA SER A 63 11.69 11.70 2.02
C SER A 63 10.69 11.52 3.17
N GLY A 64 10.69 10.35 3.80
CA GLY A 64 9.69 10.03 4.82
C GLY A 64 8.31 9.75 4.24
N ALA A 65 8.18 9.68 2.93
CA ALA A 65 6.90 9.42 2.29
C ALA A 65 6.42 8.00 2.57
N GLU A 66 5.14 7.87 2.89
CA GLU A 66 4.54 6.57 3.14
C GLU A 66 3.85 6.06 1.90
N PHE A 67 4.13 4.81 1.57
CA PHE A 67 3.51 4.12 0.43
C PHE A 67 2.80 2.87 0.94
N TRP A 68 1.70 2.53 0.30
CA TRP A 68 0.92 1.33 0.61
C TRP A 68 0.81 0.46 -0.62
N PHE A 69 0.87 -0.85 -0.42
CA PHE A 69 0.82 -1.79 -1.53
C PHE A 69 0.27 -3.13 -1.03
N SER A 70 -0.20 -3.94 -1.98
CA SER A 70 -0.66 -5.29 -1.68
C SER A 70 0.52 -6.25 -1.69
N PRO A 71 0.60 -7.17 -0.72
CA PRO A 71 1.67 -8.18 -0.73
C PRO A 71 1.58 -9.10 -1.94
N ARG A 72 0.44 -9.10 -2.65
CA ARG A 72 0.27 -9.87 -3.88
C ARG A 72 0.66 -9.09 -5.12
N SER A 73 0.97 -7.81 -4.96
CA SER A 73 1.34 -6.95 -6.07
C SER A 73 2.68 -7.38 -6.66
N GLU A 74 2.82 -7.22 -7.98
CA GLU A 74 4.09 -7.47 -8.65
C GLU A 74 5.16 -6.46 -8.24
N THR A 75 4.75 -5.35 -7.63
CA THR A 75 5.69 -4.34 -7.15
C THR A 75 6.32 -4.72 -5.81
N PHE A 76 5.87 -5.82 -5.19
CA PHE A 76 6.45 -6.31 -3.95
C PHE A 76 7.24 -7.58 -4.22
N CYS A 77 8.51 -7.60 -3.79
CA CYS A 77 9.34 -8.78 -3.91
C CYS A 77 9.39 -9.51 -2.57
N ALA A 78 8.71 -10.65 -2.48
CA ALA A 78 8.69 -11.44 -1.25
C ALA A 78 10.05 -12.06 -0.94
N MET A 79 10.90 -12.24 -1.95
CA MET A 79 12.20 -12.88 -1.78
C MET A 79 13.20 -11.99 -1.05
N CYS A 80 13.16 -10.68 -1.31
CA CYS A 80 14.08 -9.76 -0.64
C CYS A 80 13.37 -8.78 0.29
N GLY A 81 12.03 -8.86 0.38
CA GLY A 81 11.25 -8.01 1.26
C GLY A 81 11.24 -6.55 0.87
N GLN A 82 11.54 -6.23 -0.38
CA GLN A 82 11.59 -4.85 -0.85
C GLN A 82 10.54 -4.61 -1.91
N LEU A 83 10.17 -3.32 -2.07
CA LEU A 83 9.31 -2.92 -3.17
C LEU A 83 10.05 -3.07 -4.49
N ALA A 84 9.39 -3.68 -5.47
CA ALA A 84 9.99 -3.95 -6.77
C ALA A 84 9.65 -2.85 -7.77
N PHE A 85 10.25 -1.67 -7.57
CA PHE A 85 10.18 -0.63 -8.59
C PHE A 85 11.07 -1.03 -9.76
N PRO A 86 10.83 -0.47 -10.96
CA PRO A 86 11.73 -0.73 -12.08
C PRO A 86 13.19 -0.49 -11.70
N GLY A 87 14.01 -1.50 -11.87
CA GLY A 87 15.43 -1.41 -11.58
C GLY A 87 15.82 -1.51 -10.11
N VAL A 88 14.90 -1.85 -9.22
CA VAL A 88 15.17 -1.81 -7.77
C VAL A 88 15.57 -3.16 -7.18
N HIS A 89 15.54 -4.25 -7.94
CA HIS A 89 16.02 -5.54 -7.44
C HIS A 89 17.54 -5.56 -7.41
N THR A 90 18.12 -4.71 -6.56
CA THR A 90 19.57 -4.57 -6.46
C THR A 90 20.16 -5.23 -5.24
N GLN A 91 19.32 -5.71 -4.32
CA GLN A 91 19.81 -6.34 -3.10
C GLN A 91 20.53 -7.65 -3.42
N PRO A 92 21.77 -7.83 -2.94
CA PRO A 92 22.48 -9.08 -3.17
C PRO A 92 21.73 -10.27 -2.61
N GLY A 93 21.70 -11.36 -3.36
CA GLY A 93 21.06 -12.57 -2.93
C GLY A 93 19.59 -12.69 -3.29
N CYS A 94 18.97 -11.63 -3.81
CA CYS A 94 17.58 -11.71 -4.25
C CYS A 94 17.50 -12.50 -5.57
N PRO A 95 16.78 -13.64 -5.62
CA PRO A 95 16.72 -14.45 -6.83
C PRO A 95 15.98 -13.80 -7.99
N ARG A 96 15.20 -12.74 -7.71
CA ARG A 96 14.51 -12.00 -8.76
C ARG A 96 15.32 -10.82 -9.30
N ARG A 97 16.51 -10.63 -8.74
CA ARG A 97 17.39 -9.56 -9.20
C ARG A 97 17.79 -9.81 -10.65
N LYS A 98 17.64 -8.77 -11.48
CA LYS A 98 18.04 -8.85 -12.87
C LYS A 98 19.55 -8.94 -13.00
N GLN A 99 19.99 -9.85 -13.80
CA GLN A 99 21.41 -10.02 -14.05
C GLN A 99 21.81 -9.38 -15.35
#